data_4321fe3daa7c22fa759de857bd870d58
#
_entry.id   4321fe3daa7c22fa759de857bd870d58
#
_cell.length_a   1.000
_cell.length_b   1.000
_cell.length_c   1.000
_cell.angle_alpha   90.00
_cell.angle_beta   90.00
_cell.angle_gamma   90.00
#
_symmetry.space_group_name_H-M   'P 1'
#
loop_
_entity.id
_entity.type
_entity.pdbx_description
1 polymer ?
#
loop_
_entity_poly.entity_id
_entity_poly.type
_entity_poly.pdbx_seq_one_letter_code
_entity_poly.pdbx_strand_id
1 'polypeptide(L)'
;LWRTIIRSEGAMTINLLLEDVYFPEGAYFYMYDTDKTNRVGAYTARNNREDGLLGTELVHGDEIIVEYFEPAAVSGQGHFTIETVVHGYRSLDRVQEQLLKGLNDSGDCNIDVECPLGNGWENEIRSVAMIVVGGSGICTGALINNTCEDGRPLFLTANHCLGGSTGNWAFRFNWKSPPGTESCATTAGSTNPGPPYDQTANGATILVSGGQADHALLEMTGMTVGDAQTWNLYYAGWNHDDTDSPSNVSSATGIHH
;
A
#
# COMPACT_ATOMS: atom_id res chain seq x y z
N LEU A 1 22.95 -11.55 -11.97
CA LEU A 1 21.52 -11.50 -12.28
C LEU A 1 20.93 -12.90 -12.16
N TRP A 2 19.90 -13.04 -11.36
CA TRP A 2 19.12 -14.26 -11.17
C TRP A 2 17.66 -13.98 -11.52
N ARG A 3 17.00 -14.95 -12.16
CA ARG A 3 15.59 -14.88 -12.51
C ARG A 3 14.92 -16.23 -12.30
N THR A 4 13.68 -16.19 -11.87
CA THR A 4 12.81 -17.38 -11.82
C THR A 4 11.39 -17.01 -12.21
N ILE A 5 10.62 -18.01 -12.60
CA ILE A 5 9.19 -17.88 -12.86
C ILE A 5 8.46 -18.59 -11.73
N ILE A 6 7.46 -17.91 -11.19
CA ILE A 6 6.53 -18.49 -10.20
C ILE A 6 5.16 -18.53 -10.83
N ARG A 7 4.54 -19.70 -10.84
CA ARG A 7 3.18 -19.90 -11.34
C ARG A 7 2.29 -20.40 -10.22
N SER A 8 1.14 -19.76 -10.09
CA SER A 8 0.06 -20.17 -9.19
C SER A 8 -1.22 -20.25 -10.01
N GLU A 9 -1.47 -21.44 -10.59
CA GLU A 9 -2.53 -21.64 -11.58
C GLU A 9 -3.89 -21.16 -11.07
N GLY A 10 -4.54 -20.31 -11.88
CA GLY A 10 -5.82 -19.69 -11.56
C GLY A 10 -5.75 -18.50 -10.61
N ALA A 11 -4.56 -18.09 -10.17
CA ALA A 11 -4.42 -16.87 -9.42
C ALA A 11 -4.74 -15.65 -10.31
N MET A 12 -5.35 -14.66 -9.71
CA MET A 12 -5.62 -13.38 -10.35
C MET A 12 -4.51 -12.37 -10.08
N THR A 13 -3.91 -12.53 -8.92
CA THR A 13 -2.71 -11.78 -8.52
C THR A 13 -1.78 -12.70 -7.75
N ILE A 14 -0.50 -12.40 -7.83
CA ILE A 14 0.54 -13.05 -7.02
C ILE A 14 1.33 -11.97 -6.32
N ASN A 15 1.58 -12.17 -5.04
CA ASN A 15 2.59 -11.43 -4.30
C ASN A 15 3.38 -12.40 -3.41
N LEU A 16 4.49 -11.93 -2.88
CA LEU A 16 5.42 -12.74 -2.10
C LEU A 16 5.56 -12.19 -0.69
N LEU A 17 5.62 -13.09 0.27
CA LEU A 17 6.11 -12.78 1.60
C LEU A 17 7.53 -13.37 1.70
N LEU A 18 8.48 -12.49 1.96
CA LEU A 18 9.90 -12.82 2.03
C LEU A 18 10.35 -12.73 3.47
N GLU A 19 11.25 -13.66 3.83
CA GLU A 19 11.95 -13.71 5.12
C GLU A 19 13.45 -13.71 4.89
N ASP A 20 14.20 -13.45 5.95
CA ASP A 20 15.67 -13.38 5.93
C ASP A 20 16.17 -12.47 4.80
N VAL A 21 15.54 -11.31 4.66
CA VAL A 21 15.81 -10.39 3.57
C VAL A 21 16.99 -9.50 3.90
N TYR A 22 18.01 -9.55 3.05
CA TYR A 22 19.09 -8.59 3.01
C TYR A 22 19.49 -8.30 1.57
N PHE A 23 19.28 -7.07 1.14
CA PHE A 23 19.75 -6.55 -0.16
C PHE A 23 20.96 -5.65 0.07
N PRO A 24 22.14 -5.99 -0.46
CA PRO A 24 23.32 -5.12 -0.37
C PRO A 24 23.13 -3.86 -1.23
N GLU A 25 23.95 -2.85 -0.96
CA GLU A 25 23.88 -1.58 -1.69
C GLU A 25 24.07 -1.77 -3.21
N GLY A 26 23.17 -1.19 -3.98
CA GLY A 26 23.12 -1.32 -5.44
C GLY A 26 22.45 -2.60 -5.96
N ALA A 27 22.05 -3.53 -5.07
CA ALA A 27 21.21 -4.65 -5.47
C ALA A 27 19.76 -4.20 -5.64
N TYR A 28 19.01 -4.95 -6.45
CA TYR A 28 17.58 -4.73 -6.60
C TYR A 28 16.82 -6.04 -6.80
N PHE A 29 15.58 -6.05 -6.34
CA PHE A 29 14.62 -7.13 -6.51
C PHE A 29 13.36 -6.56 -7.19
N TYR A 30 12.92 -7.20 -8.26
CA TYR A 30 11.70 -6.87 -8.99
C TYR A 30 10.80 -8.08 -9.12
N MET A 31 9.51 -7.81 -9.23
CA MET A 31 8.52 -8.76 -9.73
C MET A 31 7.74 -8.11 -10.87
N TYR A 32 7.39 -8.89 -11.87
CA TYR A 32 6.59 -8.41 -13.00
C TYR A 32 5.84 -9.55 -13.68
N ASP A 33 4.75 -9.20 -14.37
CA ASP A 33 4.02 -10.11 -15.24
C ASP A 33 4.86 -10.53 -16.48
N THR A 34 4.41 -11.56 -17.18
CA THR A 34 5.11 -12.09 -18.35
C THR A 34 5.20 -11.08 -19.49
N ASP A 35 4.22 -10.18 -19.60
CA ASP A 35 4.16 -9.14 -20.62
C ASP A 35 4.92 -7.87 -20.23
N LYS A 36 5.41 -7.81 -18.98
CA LYS A 36 6.14 -6.67 -18.39
C LYS A 36 5.33 -5.38 -18.35
N THR A 37 4.02 -5.50 -18.31
CA THR A 37 3.09 -4.36 -18.23
C THR A 37 2.86 -3.91 -16.79
N ASN A 38 2.94 -4.86 -15.86
CA ASN A 38 2.81 -4.61 -14.42
C ASN A 38 4.10 -5.03 -13.72
N ARG A 39 4.85 -4.06 -13.19
CA ARG A 39 6.12 -4.27 -12.49
C ARG A 39 6.08 -3.62 -11.11
N VAL A 40 6.46 -4.38 -10.09
CA VAL A 40 6.59 -3.92 -8.71
C VAL A 40 8.05 -3.97 -8.25
N GLY A 41 8.43 -3.06 -7.39
CA GLY A 41 9.82 -2.81 -6.99
C GLY A 41 10.33 -1.50 -7.65
N ALA A 42 11.61 -1.17 -7.58
CA ALA A 42 12.70 -1.99 -7.04
C ALA A 42 12.66 -2.05 -5.52
N TYR A 43 12.72 -3.26 -4.97
CA TYR A 43 13.10 -3.42 -3.58
C TYR A 43 14.63 -3.45 -3.50
N THR A 44 15.20 -2.69 -2.59
CA THR A 44 16.65 -2.42 -2.50
C THR A 44 17.12 -2.45 -1.05
N ALA A 45 18.37 -2.07 -0.79
CA ALA A 45 18.90 -1.93 0.56
C ALA A 45 18.01 -1.07 1.49
N ARG A 46 17.21 -0.16 0.95
CA ARG A 46 16.23 0.66 1.69
C ARG A 46 15.10 -0.16 2.32
N ASN A 47 14.84 -1.34 1.79
CA ASN A 47 13.80 -2.24 2.28
C ASN A 47 14.32 -3.24 3.32
N ASN A 48 15.63 -3.23 3.62
CA ASN A 48 16.20 -4.05 4.68
C ASN A 48 15.66 -3.62 6.04
N ARG A 49 15.27 -4.61 6.84
CA ARG A 49 14.69 -4.43 8.17
C ARG A 49 15.38 -5.35 9.16
N GLU A 50 15.36 -4.98 10.44
CA GLU A 50 15.93 -5.82 11.52
C GLU A 50 15.24 -7.17 11.64
N ASP A 51 13.93 -7.24 11.35
CA ASP A 51 13.16 -8.48 11.38
C ASP A 51 13.32 -9.32 10.10
N GLY A 52 14.00 -8.81 9.09
CA GLY A 52 14.24 -9.51 7.83
C GLY A 52 12.98 -9.80 7.01
N LEU A 53 11.84 -9.17 7.34
CA LEU A 53 10.57 -9.42 6.65
C LEU A 53 10.33 -8.40 5.53
N LEU A 54 9.76 -8.87 4.42
CA LEU A 54 9.32 -8.03 3.31
C LEU A 54 8.07 -8.63 2.64
N GLY A 55 6.94 -7.95 2.75
CA GLY A 55 5.77 -8.20 1.90
C GLY A 55 5.89 -7.41 0.61
N THR A 56 5.70 -8.07 -0.52
CA THR A 56 5.71 -7.40 -1.82
C THR A 56 4.32 -6.90 -2.19
N GLU A 57 4.28 -6.01 -3.16
CA GLU A 57 3.07 -5.61 -3.84
C GLU A 57 2.52 -6.72 -4.74
N LEU A 58 1.27 -6.55 -5.17
CA LEU A 58 0.55 -7.49 -6.02
C LEU A 58 0.97 -7.34 -7.49
N VAL A 59 1.23 -8.45 -8.16
CA VAL A 59 1.38 -8.52 -9.63
C VAL A 59 0.18 -9.26 -10.20
N HIS A 60 -0.44 -8.73 -11.24
CA HIS A 60 -1.59 -9.33 -11.89
C HIS A 60 -1.20 -10.60 -12.68
N GLY A 61 -2.09 -11.59 -12.65
CA GLY A 61 -1.94 -12.84 -13.36
C GLY A 61 -1.60 -14.02 -12.47
N ASP A 62 -1.52 -15.19 -13.10
CA ASP A 62 -1.23 -16.48 -12.46
C ASP A 62 0.24 -16.91 -12.64
N GLU A 63 1.04 -16.08 -13.31
CA GLU A 63 2.46 -16.28 -13.52
C GLU A 63 3.23 -14.97 -13.41
N ILE A 64 4.29 -14.96 -12.62
CA ILE A 64 5.17 -13.82 -12.42
C ILE A 64 6.61 -14.18 -12.67
N ILE A 65 7.40 -13.18 -13.08
CA ILE A 65 8.84 -13.26 -13.13
C ILE A 65 9.42 -12.52 -11.94
N VAL A 66 10.25 -13.20 -11.18
CA VAL A 66 11.06 -12.62 -10.10
C VAL A 66 12.46 -12.39 -10.64
N GLU A 67 12.97 -11.19 -10.47
CA GLU A 67 14.30 -10.79 -10.88
C GLU A 67 15.09 -10.22 -9.72
N TYR A 68 16.27 -10.76 -9.50
CA TYR A 68 17.21 -10.26 -8.50
C TYR A 68 18.58 -10.00 -9.12
N PHE A 69 19.14 -8.83 -8.85
CA PHE A 69 20.45 -8.41 -9.32
C PHE A 69 21.32 -7.95 -8.16
N GLU A 70 22.59 -8.35 -8.23
CA GLU A 70 23.68 -7.81 -7.40
C GLU A 70 24.78 -7.24 -8.27
N PRO A 71 25.34 -6.07 -7.92
CA PRO A 71 26.60 -5.59 -8.49
C PRO A 71 27.75 -6.57 -8.20
N ALA A 72 28.73 -6.66 -9.09
CA ALA A 72 29.88 -7.56 -8.92
C ALA A 72 30.64 -7.32 -7.60
N ALA A 73 30.68 -6.07 -7.12
CA ALA A 73 31.38 -5.72 -5.88
C ALA A 73 30.75 -6.33 -4.61
N VAL A 74 29.48 -6.69 -4.64
CA VAL A 74 28.71 -7.23 -3.50
C VAL A 74 28.12 -8.60 -3.81
N SER A 75 28.64 -9.27 -4.84
CA SER A 75 28.10 -10.55 -5.29
C SER A 75 28.15 -11.61 -4.20
N GLY A 76 26.99 -12.26 -3.96
CA GLY A 76 26.81 -13.29 -2.95
C GLY A 76 26.63 -12.77 -1.52
N GLN A 77 26.46 -11.45 -1.34
CA GLN A 77 26.18 -10.88 0.00
C GLN A 77 24.69 -10.83 0.30
N GLY A 78 23.85 -10.68 -0.73
CA GLY A 78 22.41 -10.63 -0.56
C GLY A 78 21.78 -12.00 -0.39
N HIS A 79 20.72 -12.04 0.38
CA HIS A 79 19.92 -13.24 0.59
C HIS A 79 18.46 -12.88 0.84
N PHE A 80 17.59 -13.79 0.55
CA PHE A 80 16.18 -13.76 0.91
C PHE A 80 15.60 -15.17 0.74
N THR A 81 14.55 -15.45 1.48
CA THR A 81 13.75 -16.66 1.33
C THR A 81 12.34 -16.29 0.93
N ILE A 82 11.82 -16.92 -0.12
CA ILE A 82 10.38 -16.81 -0.45
C ILE A 82 9.66 -17.79 0.49
N GLU A 83 9.11 -17.25 1.57
CA GLU A 83 8.39 -18.04 2.58
C GLU A 83 7.01 -18.43 2.06
N THR A 84 6.30 -17.46 1.48
CA THR A 84 4.93 -17.67 1.00
C THR A 84 4.75 -17.04 -0.39
N VAL A 85 4.13 -17.81 -1.28
CA VAL A 85 3.54 -17.32 -2.53
C VAL A 85 2.05 -17.14 -2.28
N VAL A 86 1.61 -15.89 -2.25
CA VAL A 86 0.19 -15.58 -2.02
C VAL A 86 -0.59 -15.72 -3.30
N HIS A 87 -1.59 -16.61 -3.29
CA HIS A 87 -2.53 -16.82 -4.37
C HIS A 87 -3.73 -15.90 -4.22
N GLY A 88 -3.77 -14.80 -4.96
CA GLY A 88 -4.92 -13.92 -5.01
C GLY A 88 -6.04 -14.56 -5.85
N TYR A 89 -7.02 -15.16 -5.19
CA TYR A 89 -8.17 -15.78 -5.86
C TYR A 89 -9.30 -14.78 -6.19
N ARG A 90 -9.15 -13.55 -5.72
CA ARG A 90 -10.01 -12.41 -6.06
C ARG A 90 -9.14 -11.37 -6.74
N SER A 91 -9.46 -11.03 -7.97
CA SER A 91 -8.86 -9.89 -8.63
C SER A 91 -9.46 -8.62 -8.07
N LEU A 92 -8.64 -7.60 -7.88
CA LEU A 92 -9.16 -6.24 -7.79
C LEU A 92 -9.93 -5.87 -9.08
N ASP A 93 -9.64 -6.59 -10.19
CA ASP A 93 -10.23 -6.32 -11.52
C ASP A 93 -11.39 -7.24 -11.90
N ARG A 94 -11.55 -8.43 -11.29
CA ARG A 94 -12.49 -9.47 -11.74
C ARG A 94 -13.58 -9.90 -10.79
N VAL A 95 -13.65 -9.38 -9.60
CA VAL A 95 -14.89 -9.53 -8.82
C VAL A 95 -15.99 -8.65 -9.39
N GLN A 96 -15.71 -8.16 -10.58
CA GLN A 96 -16.54 -7.30 -11.41
C GLN A 96 -17.87 -7.90 -11.83
N GLU A 97 -18.06 -9.20 -11.87
CA GLU A 97 -19.37 -9.66 -12.31
C GLU A 97 -20.42 -9.73 -11.20
N GLN A 98 -20.04 -9.69 -9.92
CA GLN A 98 -21.07 -9.62 -8.86
C GLN A 98 -20.77 -8.93 -7.53
N LEU A 99 -19.53 -8.60 -7.10
CA LEU A 99 -19.34 -8.01 -5.76
C LEU A 99 -18.05 -7.18 -5.48
N LEU A 100 -17.11 -7.01 -6.38
CA LEU A 100 -15.91 -6.22 -6.11
C LEU A 100 -15.54 -5.36 -7.31
N LYS A 101 -15.23 -4.13 -7.00
CA LYS A 101 -14.86 -3.09 -7.93
C LYS A 101 -13.34 -3.03 -8.04
N GLY A 102 -12.82 -3.02 -9.26
CA GLY A 102 -11.41 -2.79 -9.55
C GLY A 102 -11.01 -1.34 -9.31
N LEU A 103 -9.77 -1.02 -9.61
CA LEU A 103 -9.32 0.37 -9.72
C LEU A 103 -10.30 1.11 -10.62
N ASN A 104 -10.87 2.20 -10.11
CA ASN A 104 -11.89 3.00 -10.79
C ASN A 104 -13.30 2.39 -10.87
N ASP A 105 -13.58 1.30 -10.17
CA ASP A 105 -14.91 0.69 -10.06
C ASP A 105 -15.62 1.07 -8.76
N SER A 106 -15.35 2.24 -8.23
CA SER A 106 -16.08 2.77 -7.07
C SER A 106 -17.58 2.89 -7.40
N GLY A 107 -18.46 2.61 -6.41
CA GLY A 107 -19.91 2.81 -6.58
C GLY A 107 -20.24 4.27 -6.90
N ASP A 108 -21.41 4.45 -7.48
CA ASP A 108 -21.92 5.78 -7.86
C ASP A 108 -21.96 6.78 -6.69
N CYS A 109 -21.91 6.30 -5.45
CA CYS A 109 -21.86 7.12 -4.25
C CYS A 109 -20.44 7.51 -3.81
N ASN A 110 -19.40 6.90 -4.38
CA ASN A 110 -18.02 7.24 -4.10
C ASN A 110 -17.52 8.19 -5.20
N ILE A 111 -16.80 9.21 -4.81
CA ILE A 111 -16.31 10.25 -5.72
C ILE A 111 -14.79 10.16 -5.71
N ASP A 112 -14.19 10.07 -6.90
CA ASP A 112 -12.74 10.12 -7.04
C ASP A 112 -12.21 11.43 -6.46
N VAL A 113 -11.10 11.35 -5.72
CA VAL A 113 -10.50 12.50 -5.04
C VAL A 113 -9.99 13.59 -5.99
N GLU A 114 -9.76 13.27 -7.26
CA GLU A 114 -9.41 14.23 -8.30
C GLU A 114 -10.64 14.99 -8.86
N CYS A 115 -11.85 14.60 -8.49
CA CYS A 115 -13.06 15.31 -8.87
C CYS A 115 -13.19 16.64 -8.13
N PRO A 116 -13.97 17.62 -8.66
CA PRO A 116 -14.12 18.95 -8.04
C PRO A 116 -14.55 18.95 -6.58
N LEU A 117 -15.21 17.88 -6.09
CA LEU A 117 -15.57 17.73 -4.68
C LEU A 117 -14.35 17.39 -3.78
N GLY A 118 -13.26 16.92 -4.36
CA GLY A 118 -11.98 16.76 -3.68
C GLY A 118 -11.20 18.05 -3.48
N ASN A 119 -11.61 19.14 -4.15
CA ASN A 119 -10.95 20.42 -4.01
C ASN A 119 -11.04 20.95 -2.57
N GLY A 120 -9.90 21.34 -2.03
CA GLY A 120 -9.76 21.79 -0.65
C GLY A 120 -9.38 20.67 0.34
N TRP A 121 -9.27 19.42 -0.14
CA TRP A 121 -8.84 18.24 0.66
C TRP A 121 -7.48 17.69 0.21
N GLU A 122 -6.73 18.45 -0.58
CA GLU A 122 -5.48 18.02 -1.20
C GLU A 122 -4.42 17.60 -0.16
N ASN A 123 -4.45 18.19 1.02
CA ASN A 123 -3.56 17.82 2.12
C ASN A 123 -3.96 16.45 2.70
N GLU A 124 -5.22 16.31 3.08
CA GLU A 124 -5.76 15.09 3.68
C GLU A 124 -5.65 13.91 2.72
N ILE A 125 -5.90 14.11 1.43
CA ILE A 125 -5.71 13.10 0.37
C ILE A 125 -4.27 12.56 0.40
N ARG A 126 -3.27 13.40 0.58
CA ARG A 126 -1.86 13.00 0.63
C ARG A 126 -1.45 12.30 1.94
N SER A 127 -2.31 12.28 2.94
CA SER A 127 -2.07 11.52 4.16
C SER A 127 -2.54 10.07 4.05
N VAL A 128 -3.47 9.79 3.14
CA VAL A 128 -4.14 8.49 3.02
C VAL A 128 -3.29 7.50 2.22
N ALA A 129 -3.24 6.27 2.69
CA ALA A 129 -2.64 5.17 1.94
C ALA A 129 -3.57 3.95 1.90
N MET A 130 -3.52 3.25 0.77
CA MET A 130 -4.05 1.90 0.68
C MET A 130 -3.08 0.94 1.35
N ILE A 131 -3.61 0.02 2.15
CA ILE A 131 -2.83 -1.01 2.82
C ILE A 131 -3.07 -2.35 2.13
N VAL A 132 -2.01 -3.03 1.74
CA VAL A 132 -2.04 -4.46 1.38
C VAL A 132 -1.67 -5.24 2.63
N VAL A 133 -2.65 -5.91 3.23
CA VAL A 133 -2.53 -6.63 4.51
C VAL A 133 -2.09 -8.06 4.24
N GLY A 134 -0.86 -8.39 4.60
CA GLY A 134 -0.35 -9.77 4.51
C GLY A 134 -0.57 -10.44 3.16
N GLY A 135 -0.67 -9.64 2.09
CA GLY A 135 -0.84 -10.13 0.72
C GLY A 135 -2.26 -10.51 0.30
N SER A 136 -3.26 -10.42 1.16
CA SER A 136 -4.60 -10.94 0.83
C SER A 136 -5.76 -10.01 1.18
N GLY A 137 -5.52 -8.98 1.98
CA GLY A 137 -6.53 -8.01 2.38
C GLY A 137 -6.18 -6.60 1.91
N ILE A 138 -7.19 -5.75 1.74
CA ILE A 138 -7.03 -4.34 1.47
C ILE A 138 -7.73 -3.54 2.55
N CYS A 139 -7.00 -2.60 3.10
CA CYS A 139 -7.51 -1.63 4.06
C CYS A 139 -7.04 -0.23 3.69
N THR A 140 -7.55 0.75 4.39
CA THR A 140 -7.13 2.15 4.28
C THR A 140 -6.71 2.67 5.65
N GLY A 141 -5.79 3.61 5.65
CA GLY A 141 -5.44 4.38 6.82
C GLY A 141 -4.79 5.69 6.43
N ALA A 142 -4.35 6.45 7.42
CA ALA A 142 -3.74 7.75 7.18
C ALA A 142 -2.51 7.98 8.09
N LEU A 143 -1.52 8.68 7.56
CA LEU A 143 -0.46 9.29 8.36
C LEU A 143 -1.07 10.35 9.27
N ILE A 144 -0.71 10.30 10.53
CA ILE A 144 -1.13 11.30 11.52
C ILE A 144 0.07 11.96 12.18
N ASN A 145 -0.09 13.21 12.52
CA ASN A 145 0.93 13.97 13.26
C ASN A 145 0.92 13.59 14.74
N ASN A 146 1.97 13.95 15.44
CA ASN A 146 2.06 13.89 16.89
C ASN A 146 2.29 15.30 17.47
N THR A 147 2.24 15.40 18.79
CA THR A 147 2.45 16.69 19.49
C THR A 147 3.86 17.25 19.38
N CYS A 148 4.83 16.43 18.98
CA CYS A 148 6.23 16.85 18.80
C CYS A 148 6.50 17.36 17.38
N GLU A 149 5.61 17.12 16.43
CA GLU A 149 5.77 17.46 15.01
C GLU A 149 7.11 17.00 14.42
N ASP A 150 7.59 15.83 14.90
CA ASP A 150 8.93 15.31 14.59
C ASP A 150 8.97 14.47 13.29
N GLY A 151 7.82 14.31 12.64
CA GLY A 151 7.69 13.55 11.39
C GLY A 151 7.76 12.03 11.58
N ARG A 152 7.63 11.52 12.80
CA ARG A 152 7.47 10.06 13.01
C ARG A 152 6.36 9.53 12.12
N PRO A 153 6.60 8.43 11.39
CA PRO A 153 5.63 7.89 10.45
C PRO A 153 4.51 7.11 11.18
N LEU A 154 3.73 7.82 11.97
CA LEU A 154 2.57 7.27 12.69
C LEU A 154 1.41 7.10 11.71
N PHE A 155 0.80 5.94 11.72
CA PHE A 155 -0.25 5.57 10.79
C PHE A 155 -1.46 5.02 11.53
N LEU A 156 -2.62 5.63 11.33
CA LEU A 156 -3.87 5.22 11.94
C LEU A 156 -4.72 4.42 10.97
N THR A 157 -5.18 3.26 11.42
CA THR A 157 -6.10 2.39 10.67
C THR A 157 -7.07 1.69 11.63
N ALA A 158 -7.90 0.79 11.12
CA ALA A 158 -8.85 0.02 11.91
C ALA A 158 -8.23 -1.23 12.53
N ASN A 159 -8.71 -1.61 13.72
CA ASN A 159 -8.26 -2.84 14.39
C ASN A 159 -8.65 -4.10 13.61
N HIS A 160 -9.81 -4.11 12.93
CA HIS A 160 -10.22 -5.26 12.12
C HIS A 160 -9.31 -5.51 10.90
N CYS A 161 -8.48 -4.54 10.51
CA CYS A 161 -7.46 -4.71 9.49
C CYS A 161 -6.25 -5.52 9.98
N LEU A 162 -6.06 -5.63 11.32
CA LEU A 162 -4.93 -6.34 11.89
C LEU A 162 -5.05 -7.84 11.60
N GLY A 163 -4.28 -8.31 10.62
CA GLY A 163 -4.17 -9.72 10.23
C GLY A 163 -2.74 -10.07 9.88
N GLY A 164 -2.25 -11.18 10.40
CA GLY A 164 -0.87 -11.62 10.19
C GLY A 164 0.17 -10.67 10.81
N SER A 165 1.40 -10.75 10.31
CA SER A 165 2.47 -9.84 10.72
C SER A 165 2.36 -8.51 9.99
N THR A 166 2.31 -7.39 10.72
CA THR A 166 2.36 -6.04 10.12
C THR A 166 3.70 -5.74 9.46
N GLY A 167 4.73 -6.53 9.74
CA GLY A 167 6.00 -6.51 9.01
C GLY A 167 5.85 -6.81 7.52
N ASN A 168 4.83 -7.55 7.14
CA ASN A 168 4.53 -7.95 5.75
C ASN A 168 3.49 -7.05 5.07
N TRP A 169 3.17 -5.90 5.65
CA TRP A 169 2.23 -4.96 5.04
C TRP A 169 2.93 -4.03 4.07
N ALA A 170 2.20 -3.66 3.00
CA ALA A 170 2.61 -2.63 2.07
C ALA A 170 1.62 -1.46 2.11
N PHE A 171 2.15 -0.23 2.10
CA PHE A 171 1.38 1.01 2.22
C PHE A 171 1.61 1.84 0.97
N ARG A 172 0.59 1.95 0.12
CA ARG A 172 0.63 2.72 -1.12
C ARG A 172 0.12 4.12 -0.89
N PHE A 173 1.01 5.09 -0.98
CA PHE A 173 0.67 6.52 -0.92
C PHE A 173 0.43 7.09 -2.32
N ASN A 174 -0.34 8.17 -2.37
CA ASN A 174 -0.68 8.88 -3.61
C ASN A 174 -1.20 7.97 -4.73
N TRP A 175 -1.80 6.84 -4.35
CA TRP A 175 -2.35 5.87 -5.28
C TRP A 175 -3.79 6.26 -5.64
N LYS A 176 -3.93 7.16 -6.59
CA LYS A 176 -5.17 7.79 -7.03
C LYS A 176 -5.14 8.00 -8.54
N SER A 177 -6.27 8.30 -9.15
CA SER A 177 -6.32 8.62 -10.59
C SER A 177 -5.37 9.76 -10.93
N PRO A 178 -4.62 9.66 -12.05
CA PRO A 178 -3.91 10.82 -12.57
C PRO A 178 -4.88 11.96 -12.91
N PRO A 179 -4.52 13.23 -12.65
CA PRO A 179 -5.38 14.37 -12.96
C PRO A 179 -5.89 14.37 -14.41
N GLY A 180 -7.19 14.59 -14.59
CA GLY A 180 -7.85 14.56 -15.89
C GLY A 180 -8.26 13.18 -16.39
N THR A 181 -8.13 12.15 -15.56
CA THR A 181 -8.53 10.75 -15.87
C THR A 181 -9.55 10.22 -14.87
N GLU A 182 -9.93 11.03 -13.92
CA GLU A 182 -10.88 10.73 -12.85
C GLU A 182 -12.28 10.37 -13.37
N SER A 183 -12.95 9.47 -12.67
CA SER A 183 -14.35 9.13 -12.90
C SER A 183 -15.23 9.83 -11.86
N CYS A 184 -15.89 10.91 -12.26
CA CYS A 184 -16.72 11.70 -11.37
C CYS A 184 -18.18 11.27 -11.45
N ALA A 185 -18.58 10.36 -10.56
CA ALA A 185 -19.96 9.89 -10.42
C ALA A 185 -20.55 9.32 -11.72
N THR A 186 -19.78 8.56 -12.48
CA THR A 186 -20.24 7.82 -13.65
C THR A 186 -20.25 6.32 -13.36
N THR A 187 -21.26 5.63 -13.87
CA THR A 187 -21.36 4.15 -13.81
C THR A 187 -20.35 3.44 -14.70
N ALA A 188 -19.62 4.18 -15.52
CA ALA A 188 -18.55 3.63 -16.35
C ALA A 188 -17.25 3.64 -15.54
N GLY A 189 -16.77 2.48 -15.18
CA GLY A 189 -15.42 2.31 -14.61
C GLY A 189 -14.38 3.00 -15.51
N SER A 190 -13.39 3.62 -14.90
CA SER A 190 -12.27 4.17 -15.66
C SER A 190 -11.46 3.02 -16.28
N THR A 191 -11.08 3.16 -17.54
CA THR A 191 -10.16 2.24 -18.22
C THR A 191 -8.70 2.58 -17.93
N ASN A 192 -8.48 3.51 -17.00
CA ASN A 192 -7.16 4.02 -16.73
C ASN A 192 -6.34 3.02 -15.91
N PRO A 193 -5.14 2.65 -16.36
CA PRO A 193 -4.22 1.93 -15.49
C PRO A 193 -3.91 2.81 -14.28
N GLY A 194 -3.96 2.24 -13.09
CA GLY A 194 -3.58 2.95 -11.88
C GLY A 194 -2.16 3.53 -11.96
N PRO A 195 -1.84 4.48 -11.07
CA PRO A 195 -0.50 5.04 -11.00
C PRO A 195 0.52 3.95 -10.64
N PRO A 196 1.81 4.16 -10.92
CA PRO A 196 2.85 3.25 -10.48
C PRO A 196 2.89 3.14 -8.95
N TYR A 197 3.41 2.03 -8.45
CA TYR A 197 3.53 1.75 -7.01
C TYR A 197 4.88 2.24 -6.42
N ASP A 198 5.45 3.29 -6.98
CA ASP A 198 6.77 3.83 -6.64
C ASP A 198 6.79 4.57 -5.29
N GLN A 199 5.62 4.86 -4.73
CA GLN A 199 5.47 5.49 -3.42
C GLN A 199 4.89 4.50 -2.39
N THR A 200 5.57 3.37 -2.28
CA THR A 200 5.18 2.29 -1.37
C THR A 200 6.18 2.15 -0.24
N ALA A 201 5.67 2.17 1.00
CA ALA A 201 6.42 1.80 2.19
C ALA A 201 6.03 0.40 2.65
N ASN A 202 6.95 -0.32 3.29
CA ASN A 202 6.73 -1.69 3.73
C ASN A 202 6.96 -1.82 5.23
N GLY A 203 6.06 -2.56 5.87
CA GLY A 203 6.17 -2.95 7.25
C GLY A 203 5.84 -1.86 8.26
N ALA A 204 5.27 -2.31 9.37
CA ALA A 204 4.94 -1.46 10.50
C ALA A 204 5.01 -2.25 11.82
N THR A 205 5.09 -1.52 12.92
CA THR A 205 4.96 -2.03 14.28
C THR A 205 3.67 -1.49 14.89
N ILE A 206 2.90 -2.35 15.55
CA ILE A 206 1.69 -1.93 16.28
C ILE A 206 2.12 -1.22 17.56
N LEU A 207 1.73 0.03 17.74
CA LEU A 207 1.94 0.78 18.97
C LEU A 207 0.78 0.58 19.96
N VAL A 208 -0.45 0.67 19.47
CA VAL A 208 -1.65 0.44 20.24
C VAL A 208 -2.80 0.02 19.32
N SER A 209 -3.67 -0.85 19.81
CA SER A 209 -4.89 -1.21 19.09
C SER A 209 -6.02 -1.51 20.08
N GLY A 210 -7.26 -1.36 19.62
CA GLY A 210 -8.44 -1.60 20.43
C GLY A 210 -9.65 -2.01 19.62
N GLY A 211 -10.13 -3.23 19.87
CA GLY A 211 -11.29 -3.77 19.15
C GLY A 211 -12.61 -3.06 19.46
N GLN A 212 -12.74 -2.46 20.65
CA GLN A 212 -13.99 -1.79 21.03
C GLN A 212 -14.26 -0.51 20.23
N ALA A 213 -13.21 0.27 19.94
CA ALA A 213 -13.29 1.47 19.12
C ALA A 213 -12.71 1.24 17.70
N ASP A 214 -12.41 0.00 17.37
CA ASP A 214 -11.91 -0.46 16.07
C ASP A 214 -10.75 0.39 15.54
N HIS A 215 -9.76 0.68 16.37
CA HIS A 215 -8.60 1.49 16.00
C HIS A 215 -7.29 0.73 16.15
N ALA A 216 -6.32 1.04 15.32
CA ALA A 216 -4.94 0.61 15.42
C ALA A 216 -4.00 1.75 15.03
N LEU A 217 -3.09 2.11 15.94
CA LEU A 217 -2.00 3.03 15.67
C LEU A 217 -0.72 2.23 15.42
N LEU A 218 -0.13 2.47 14.29
CA LEU A 218 1.08 1.81 13.82
C LEU A 218 2.22 2.84 13.72
N GLU A 219 3.45 2.38 13.82
CA GLU A 219 4.63 3.09 13.38
C GLU A 219 5.22 2.36 12.18
N MET A 220 5.27 3.03 11.04
CA MET A 220 5.81 2.45 9.82
C MET A 220 7.34 2.33 9.94
N THR A 221 7.88 1.16 9.61
CA THR A 221 9.30 0.87 9.78
C THR A 221 10.08 1.00 8.47
N GLY A 222 9.41 0.89 7.33
CA GLY A 222 10.00 1.01 5.99
C GLY A 222 9.87 2.41 5.36
N MET A 223 9.56 3.45 6.16
CA MET A 223 9.44 4.83 5.68
C MET A 223 10.25 5.77 6.57
N THR A 224 10.96 6.69 5.94
CA THR A 224 11.68 7.78 6.61
C THR A 224 10.98 9.12 6.43
N VAL A 225 11.36 10.12 7.23
CA VAL A 225 10.91 11.52 7.04
C VAL A 225 11.30 12.02 5.64
N GLY A 226 12.46 11.62 5.12
CA GLY A 226 12.91 11.97 3.77
C GLY A 226 12.01 11.39 2.67
N ASP A 227 11.47 10.19 2.87
CA ASP A 227 10.50 9.60 1.94
C ASP A 227 9.20 10.40 1.96
N ALA A 228 8.69 10.72 3.14
CA ALA A 228 7.48 11.53 3.27
C ALA A 228 7.61 12.90 2.58
N GLN A 229 8.77 13.54 2.72
CA GLN A 229 9.07 14.81 2.03
C GLN A 229 9.16 14.64 0.51
N THR A 230 9.87 13.60 0.04
CA THR A 230 10.05 13.32 -1.40
C THR A 230 8.71 12.99 -2.07
N TRP A 231 7.84 12.25 -1.39
CA TRP A 231 6.51 11.89 -1.88
C TRP A 231 5.46 12.99 -1.63
N ASN A 232 5.88 14.09 -1.01
CA ASN A 232 5.01 15.22 -0.67
C ASN A 232 3.80 14.77 0.18
N LEU A 233 4.04 13.88 1.15
CA LEU A 233 3.00 13.38 2.03
C LEU A 233 2.58 14.44 3.06
N TYR A 234 1.38 14.29 3.55
CA TYR A 234 0.82 15.11 4.61
C TYR A 234 0.56 14.26 5.86
N TYR A 235 0.79 14.83 7.02
CA TYR A 235 0.45 14.23 8.30
C TYR A 235 -0.86 14.86 8.79
N ALA A 236 -1.94 14.09 8.77
CA ALA A 236 -3.23 14.57 9.21
C ALA A 236 -3.20 14.96 10.68
N GLY A 237 -3.98 15.98 11.01
CA GLY A 237 -4.23 16.36 12.40
C GLY A 237 -5.15 15.36 13.11
N TRP A 238 -5.27 15.52 14.41
CA TRP A 238 -6.20 14.77 15.24
C TRP A 238 -6.76 15.69 16.33
N ASN A 239 -7.95 15.35 16.80
CA ASN A 239 -8.59 16.06 17.88
C ASN A 239 -8.99 15.08 18.99
N HIS A 240 -8.76 15.44 20.25
CA HIS A 240 -9.15 14.66 21.42
C HIS A 240 -10.16 15.42 22.30
N ASP A 241 -10.76 16.49 21.78
CA ASP A 241 -11.72 17.27 22.56
C ASP A 241 -13.06 16.53 22.63
N ASP A 242 -13.42 16.09 23.82
CA ASP A 242 -14.69 15.38 24.09
C ASP A 242 -15.93 16.25 23.81
N THR A 243 -15.75 17.56 23.60
CA THR A 243 -16.84 18.47 23.23
C THR A 243 -17.23 18.39 21.76
N ASP A 244 -16.35 17.87 20.92
CA ASP A 244 -16.60 17.63 19.50
C ASP A 244 -17.34 16.30 19.29
N SER A 245 -18.54 16.22 19.85
CA SER A 245 -19.42 15.06 19.64
C SER A 245 -19.83 14.97 18.16
N PRO A 246 -19.91 13.75 17.56
CA PRO A 246 -20.47 13.54 16.24
C PRO A 246 -21.85 14.17 16.05
N SER A 247 -22.62 14.36 17.12
CA SER A 247 -23.91 15.05 17.09
C SER A 247 -23.83 16.54 16.80
N ASN A 248 -22.65 17.15 16.92
CA ASN A 248 -22.42 18.58 16.64
C ASN A 248 -21.84 18.83 15.24
N VAL A 249 -21.56 17.77 14.48
CA VAL A 249 -21.00 17.86 13.12
C VAL A 249 -22.13 17.75 12.11
N SER A 250 -22.28 18.77 11.29
CA SER A 250 -23.32 18.80 10.25
C SER A 250 -22.95 17.99 9.00
N SER A 251 -21.68 17.79 8.77
CA SER A 251 -21.13 16.99 7.64
C SER A 251 -19.74 16.48 7.97
N ALA A 252 -19.37 15.38 7.36
CA ALA A 252 -18.02 14.80 7.42
C ALA A 252 -17.61 14.29 6.05
N THR A 253 -16.30 14.29 5.78
CA THR A 253 -15.71 13.73 4.56
C THR A 253 -14.79 12.58 4.95
N GLY A 254 -15.02 11.41 4.38
CA GLY A 254 -14.14 10.26 4.50
C GLY A 254 -13.35 10.08 3.22
N ILE A 255 -12.04 9.84 3.34
CA ILE A 255 -11.15 9.53 2.22
C ILE A 255 -10.64 8.10 2.42
N HIS A 256 -10.84 7.24 1.42
CA HIS A 256 -10.48 5.82 1.51
C HIS A 256 -10.28 5.21 0.11
N HIS A 257 -9.68 4.03 0.07
CA HIS A 257 -9.53 3.16 -1.10
C HIS A 257 -10.54 2.04 -1.09
#